data_df64c487a06fd91f267133ae5b3cb192
#
_entry.id   df64c487a06fd91f267133ae5b3cb192
#
_cell.length_a   1.000
_cell.length_b   1.000
_cell.length_c   1.000
_cell.angle_alpha   90.00
_cell.angle_beta   90.00
_cell.angle_gamma   90.00
#
_symmetry.space_group_name_H-M   'P 1'
#
loop_
_entity.id
_entity.type
_entity.pdbx_description
1 polymer ?
#
loop_
_entity_poly.entity_id
_entity_poly.type
_entity_poly.pdbx_seq_one_letter_code
_entity_poly.pdbx_strand_id
1 'polypeptide(L)'
;MILLKNFSIRIAVFLYAILLCFSSTAAQNDTAPDVLVTQHSDAAEQIKIAAFPVFNLSGSAAPLNTISRRMMADLKEAEADATFIESDVLDSVITQYRIRYLGGLDEKTAEVMRQAAEADAVLIMSLELYSETTPPKIALTARLVSTTSPLEILWIDGIGLAGDDTPGLLDHALVTDPQRLLRKAVQPLATSLTNFLSGQGKKADSRTPKKKFGPEIIYRSAALAADKTYTVAVVPFFNPSARSFAGEILALHFIRQLWALGNFNVIEPGLVRQQLLQSRIIMDSGISLADADIIAHFLDTDLILNGKVIDYQDYRGYNGIAKVDFSAQLIERVSREVVWSVKSYHEGNDGVFFFDWGRVNTAYALASDMVQLAVETIE
;
A
#
# COMPACT_ATOMS: atom_id res chain seq x y z
N MET A 1 -43.59 -13.76 32.83
CA MET A 1 -43.66 -15.23 32.74
C MET A 1 -44.13 -15.62 31.34
N ILE A 2 -43.65 -14.98 30.25
CA ILE A 2 -44.05 -15.27 28.84
C ILE A 2 -42.84 -15.43 27.90
N LEU A 3 -41.59 -15.22 28.38
CA LEU A 3 -40.37 -15.23 27.55
C LEU A 3 -39.60 -16.57 27.53
N LEU A 4 -40.06 -17.60 28.24
CA LEU A 4 -39.38 -18.92 28.34
C LEU A 4 -40.02 -20.05 27.50
N LYS A 5 -41.16 -19.80 26.82
CA LYS A 5 -41.89 -20.83 26.07
C LYS A 5 -41.49 -20.95 24.59
N ASN A 6 -40.78 -19.96 24.03
CA ASN A 6 -40.42 -19.96 22.60
C ASN A 6 -39.02 -20.54 22.28
N PHE A 7 -38.24 -20.91 23.30
CA PHE A 7 -36.90 -21.47 23.10
C PHE A 7 -36.90 -23.00 22.95
N SER A 8 -37.90 -23.67 23.54
CA SER A 8 -37.98 -25.14 23.49
C SER A 8 -38.56 -25.71 22.18
N ILE A 9 -39.29 -24.90 21.40
CA ILE A 9 -39.92 -25.38 20.15
C ILE A 9 -38.93 -25.38 18.97
N ARG A 10 -37.92 -24.55 19.01
CA ARG A 10 -36.91 -24.48 17.92
C ARG A 10 -35.84 -25.57 17.98
N ILE A 11 -35.60 -26.18 19.14
CA ILE A 11 -34.68 -27.31 19.32
C ILE A 11 -35.31 -28.63 18.89
N ALA A 12 -36.62 -28.79 19.07
CA ALA A 12 -37.34 -30.01 18.69
C ALA A 12 -37.49 -30.20 17.17
N VAL A 13 -37.57 -29.09 16.40
CA VAL A 13 -37.64 -29.14 14.92
C VAL A 13 -36.27 -29.46 14.29
N PHE A 14 -35.17 -29.10 14.95
CA PHE A 14 -33.83 -29.39 14.43
C PHE A 14 -33.38 -30.84 14.66
N LEU A 15 -33.88 -31.50 15.72
CA LEU A 15 -33.60 -32.90 16.02
C LEU A 15 -34.45 -33.88 15.19
N TYR A 16 -35.62 -33.46 14.68
CA TYR A 16 -36.46 -34.31 13.82
C TYR A 16 -35.98 -34.36 12.37
N ALA A 17 -35.24 -33.36 11.92
CA ALA A 17 -34.65 -33.35 10.58
C ALA A 17 -33.38 -34.21 10.44
N ILE A 18 -32.72 -34.58 11.55
CA ILE A 18 -31.53 -35.44 11.56
C ILE A 18 -31.89 -36.94 11.61
N LEU A 19 -33.11 -37.30 12.03
CA LEU A 19 -33.51 -38.70 12.19
C LEU A 19 -34.13 -39.33 10.91
N LEU A 20 -34.37 -38.57 9.86
CA LEU A 20 -34.96 -39.05 8.59
C LEU A 20 -33.94 -39.37 7.48
N CYS A 21 -32.64 -39.27 7.74
CA CYS A 21 -31.60 -39.61 6.77
C CYS A 21 -30.93 -40.98 6.95
N PHE A 22 -31.43 -41.82 7.87
CA PHE A 22 -30.89 -43.17 8.06
C PHE A 22 -32.00 -44.22 7.96
N SER A 23 -32.43 -44.53 6.75
CA SER A 23 -32.97 -45.84 6.45
C SER A 23 -33.19 -46.05 4.92
N SER A 24 -32.62 -47.14 4.49
CA SER A 24 -32.67 -47.87 3.22
C SER A 24 -31.44 -47.60 2.35
N THR A 25 -30.60 -48.60 2.12
CA THR A 25 -30.86 -49.68 1.19
C THR A 25 -29.80 -50.78 1.29
N ALA A 26 -30.25 -51.99 1.16
CA ALA A 26 -29.45 -53.17 0.90
C ALA A 26 -29.41 -53.46 -0.61
N ALA A 27 -28.24 -53.89 -1.08
CA ALA A 27 -27.91 -54.79 -2.18
C ALA A 27 -28.39 -54.46 -3.60
N GLN A 28 -27.40 -54.25 -4.47
CA GLN A 28 -27.22 -55.11 -5.67
C GLN A 28 -25.80 -54.94 -6.22
N ASN A 29 -25.12 -56.08 -6.39
CA ASN A 29 -23.87 -56.20 -7.13
C ASN A 29 -24.16 -55.98 -8.62
N ASP A 30 -23.38 -55.12 -9.27
CA ASP A 30 -23.07 -55.25 -10.67
C ASP A 30 -21.65 -54.68 -10.93
N THR A 31 -20.82 -55.54 -11.46
CA THR A 31 -19.46 -55.31 -11.90
C THR A 31 -19.45 -54.42 -13.12
N ALA A 32 -18.77 -53.27 -13.05
CA ALA A 32 -18.32 -52.45 -14.18
C ALA A 32 -17.02 -51.76 -13.87
N PRO A 33 -16.21 -51.41 -14.88
CA PRO A 33 -14.73 -51.45 -14.81
C PRO A 33 -14.12 -50.27 -14.05
N ASP A 34 -12.94 -50.57 -13.50
CA ASP A 34 -12.01 -49.59 -12.88
C ASP A 34 -11.82 -48.35 -13.77
N VAL A 35 -12.57 -47.29 -13.50
CA VAL A 35 -12.25 -45.97 -13.94
C VAL A 35 -11.22 -45.42 -12.95
N LEU A 36 -9.96 -45.44 -13.35
CA LEU A 36 -8.92 -44.67 -12.71
C LEU A 36 -9.41 -43.22 -12.54
N VAL A 37 -9.93 -42.91 -11.37
CA VAL A 37 -10.10 -41.54 -10.92
C VAL A 37 -8.69 -41.01 -10.73
N THR A 38 -8.14 -40.44 -11.79
CA THR A 38 -7.03 -39.51 -11.65
C THR A 38 -7.46 -38.42 -10.71
N GLN A 39 -7.01 -38.53 -9.45
CA GLN A 39 -6.98 -37.39 -8.55
C GLN A 39 -6.11 -36.34 -9.25
N HIS A 40 -6.76 -35.41 -9.94
CA HIS A 40 -6.15 -34.11 -10.16
C HIS A 40 -6.01 -33.51 -8.76
N SER A 41 -4.83 -33.62 -8.19
CA SER A 41 -4.39 -32.67 -7.17
C SER A 41 -4.37 -31.32 -7.90
N ASP A 42 -5.40 -30.51 -7.69
CA ASP A 42 -5.32 -29.07 -7.91
C ASP A 42 -4.20 -28.58 -6.97
N ALA A 43 -2.95 -28.68 -7.43
CA ALA A 43 -1.89 -27.84 -6.90
C ALA A 43 -2.34 -26.42 -7.24
N ALA A 44 -2.79 -25.65 -6.27
CA ALA A 44 -3.10 -24.26 -6.45
C ALA A 44 -1.90 -23.63 -7.19
N GLU A 45 -2.15 -23.14 -8.39
CA GLU A 45 -1.09 -22.56 -9.23
C GLU A 45 -0.55 -21.35 -8.45
N GLN A 46 0.72 -21.42 -8.03
CA GLN A 46 1.36 -20.35 -7.27
C GLN A 46 1.42 -19.09 -8.11
N ILE A 47 1.03 -17.96 -7.52
CA ILE A 47 1.09 -16.66 -8.18
C ILE A 47 2.52 -16.34 -8.64
N LYS A 48 2.68 -15.99 -9.92
CA LYS A 48 3.97 -15.59 -10.51
C LYS A 48 4.16 -14.08 -10.38
N ILE A 49 5.23 -13.67 -9.71
CA ILE A 49 5.49 -12.26 -9.38
C ILE A 49 6.76 -11.78 -10.11
N ALA A 50 6.62 -10.68 -10.87
CA ALA A 50 7.74 -9.91 -11.38
C ALA A 50 8.15 -8.84 -10.37
N ALA A 51 9.35 -8.93 -9.79
CA ALA A 51 9.85 -7.93 -8.85
C ALA A 51 10.63 -6.83 -9.61
N PHE A 52 10.03 -5.66 -9.78
CA PHE A 52 10.70 -4.54 -10.46
C PHE A 52 11.91 -4.04 -9.68
N PRO A 53 12.95 -3.52 -10.38
CA PRO A 53 14.03 -2.78 -9.74
C PRO A 53 13.49 -1.67 -8.85
N VAL A 54 14.14 -1.45 -7.70
CA VAL A 54 13.70 -0.44 -6.72
C VAL A 54 13.67 0.95 -7.34
N PHE A 55 12.54 1.62 -7.29
CA PHE A 55 12.36 2.98 -7.78
C PHE A 55 12.85 4.02 -6.76
N ASN A 56 13.81 4.85 -7.15
CA ASN A 56 14.46 5.78 -6.22
C ASN A 56 13.74 7.13 -6.15
N LEU A 57 12.99 7.36 -5.09
CA LEU A 57 12.38 8.65 -4.72
C LEU A 57 13.18 9.40 -3.63
N SER A 58 14.31 8.83 -3.17
CA SER A 58 15.08 9.45 -2.08
C SER A 58 15.75 10.76 -2.48
N GLY A 59 15.90 11.01 -3.79
CA GLY A 59 16.64 12.16 -4.29
C GLY A 59 18.17 12.09 -4.02
N SER A 60 18.66 10.93 -3.56
CA SER A 60 20.08 10.68 -3.27
C SER A 60 20.56 9.39 -3.93
N ALA A 61 21.86 9.22 -4.04
CA ALA A 61 22.45 7.94 -4.42
C ALA A 61 22.17 6.90 -3.33
N ALA A 62 21.75 5.69 -3.71
CA ALA A 62 21.40 4.63 -2.79
C ALA A 62 21.75 3.26 -3.38
N PRO A 63 21.99 2.23 -2.55
CA PRO A 63 22.35 0.89 -2.99
C PRO A 63 21.12 0.08 -3.43
N LEU A 64 20.42 0.51 -4.49
CA LEU A 64 19.13 -0.05 -4.93
C LEU A 64 19.19 -1.56 -5.15
N ASN A 65 20.24 -2.06 -5.81
CA ASN A 65 20.44 -3.50 -6.03
C ASN A 65 20.61 -4.29 -4.73
N THR A 66 21.19 -3.67 -3.70
CA THR A 66 21.35 -4.31 -2.39
C THR A 66 20.00 -4.39 -1.68
N ILE A 67 19.16 -3.35 -1.79
CA ILE A 67 17.80 -3.31 -1.25
C ILE A 67 16.94 -4.39 -1.92
N SER A 68 16.95 -4.45 -3.25
CA SER A 68 16.21 -5.46 -4.02
C SER A 68 16.63 -6.88 -3.64
N ARG A 69 17.93 -7.17 -3.68
CA ARG A 69 18.47 -8.50 -3.29
C ARG A 69 18.09 -8.89 -1.86
N ARG A 70 18.10 -7.93 -0.93
CA ARG A 70 17.70 -8.18 0.45
C ARG A 70 16.22 -8.55 0.55
N MET A 71 15.35 -7.80 -0.13
CA MET A 71 13.91 -8.12 -0.15
C MET A 71 13.66 -9.53 -0.68
N MET A 72 14.28 -9.87 -1.81
CA MET A 72 14.14 -11.21 -2.39
C MET A 72 14.68 -12.31 -1.49
N ALA A 73 15.78 -12.06 -0.77
CA ALA A 73 16.33 -13.01 0.20
C ALA A 73 15.37 -13.23 1.39
N ASP A 74 14.81 -12.15 1.95
CA ASP A 74 13.88 -12.24 3.08
C ASP A 74 12.54 -12.90 2.68
N LEU A 75 12.04 -12.65 1.45
CA LEU A 75 10.86 -13.34 0.91
C LEU A 75 11.10 -14.84 0.72
N LYS A 76 12.29 -15.22 0.25
CA LYS A 76 12.68 -16.62 0.11
C LYS A 76 12.84 -17.30 1.48
N GLU A 77 13.46 -16.61 2.45
CA GLU A 77 13.62 -17.12 3.82
C GLU A 77 12.28 -17.30 4.52
N ALA A 78 11.32 -16.41 4.26
CA ALA A 78 9.97 -16.48 4.79
C ALA A 78 9.05 -17.50 4.07
N GLU A 79 9.58 -18.25 3.09
CA GLU A 79 8.83 -19.25 2.30
C GLU A 79 7.53 -18.66 1.71
N ALA A 80 7.64 -17.45 1.13
CA ALA A 80 6.50 -16.78 0.52
C ALA A 80 5.84 -17.69 -0.53
N ASP A 81 4.52 -17.87 -0.43
CA ASP A 81 3.74 -18.74 -1.33
C ASP A 81 3.53 -18.05 -2.70
N ALA A 82 4.64 -17.93 -3.44
CA ALA A 82 4.70 -17.32 -4.76
C ALA A 82 5.95 -17.75 -5.51
N THR A 83 5.88 -17.74 -6.84
CA THR A 83 7.03 -17.92 -7.72
C THR A 83 7.51 -16.57 -8.22
N PHE A 84 8.77 -16.22 -7.93
CA PHE A 84 9.36 -14.97 -8.42
C PHE A 84 10.10 -15.21 -9.74
N ILE A 85 9.85 -14.31 -10.71
CA ILE A 85 10.51 -14.34 -12.01
C ILE A 85 11.99 -14.00 -11.83
N GLU A 86 12.86 -14.77 -12.47
CA GLU A 86 14.31 -14.57 -12.44
C GLU A 86 14.69 -13.17 -12.95
N SER A 87 15.65 -12.53 -12.27
CA SER A 87 16.01 -11.13 -12.54
C SER A 87 16.56 -10.91 -13.96
N ASP A 88 17.31 -11.86 -14.52
CA ASP A 88 17.84 -11.79 -15.88
C ASP A 88 16.75 -11.90 -16.94
N VAL A 89 15.72 -12.70 -16.71
CA VAL A 89 14.53 -12.79 -17.57
C VAL A 89 13.79 -11.45 -17.53
N LEU A 90 13.55 -10.93 -16.34
CA LEU A 90 12.87 -9.65 -16.16
C LEU A 90 13.65 -8.48 -16.80
N ASP A 91 14.96 -8.40 -16.60
CA ASP A 91 15.83 -7.39 -17.18
C ASP A 91 15.82 -7.46 -18.72
N SER A 92 15.77 -8.66 -19.28
CA SER A 92 15.63 -8.89 -20.72
C SER A 92 14.31 -8.34 -21.25
N VAL A 93 13.19 -8.62 -20.57
CA VAL A 93 11.86 -8.09 -20.93
C VAL A 93 11.82 -6.57 -20.81
N ILE A 94 12.30 -6.01 -19.72
CA ILE A 94 12.37 -4.55 -19.50
C ILE A 94 13.15 -3.87 -20.62
N THR A 95 14.29 -4.45 -21.01
CA THR A 95 15.17 -3.90 -22.06
C THR A 95 14.52 -4.04 -23.44
N GLN A 96 14.01 -5.21 -23.80
CA GLN A 96 13.39 -5.52 -25.09
C GLN A 96 12.18 -4.62 -25.36
N TYR A 97 11.32 -4.43 -24.36
CA TYR A 97 10.10 -3.62 -24.49
C TYR A 97 10.30 -2.16 -24.12
N ARG A 98 11.54 -1.76 -23.76
CA ARG A 98 11.93 -0.38 -23.42
C ARG A 98 11.07 0.20 -22.31
N ILE A 99 10.81 -0.57 -21.27
CA ILE A 99 10.07 -0.11 -20.08
C ILE A 99 10.98 0.85 -19.31
N ARG A 100 10.61 2.13 -19.25
CA ARG A 100 11.44 3.19 -18.66
C ARG A 100 10.98 3.63 -17.29
N TYR A 101 9.71 3.43 -16.98
CA TYR A 101 9.14 3.82 -15.71
C TYR A 101 8.82 2.57 -14.89
N LEU A 102 9.48 2.45 -13.74
CA LEU A 102 9.38 1.30 -12.85
C LEU A 102 8.73 1.66 -11.50
N GLY A 103 8.27 2.90 -11.34
CA GLY A 103 7.59 3.39 -10.15
C GLY A 103 6.08 3.17 -10.15
N GLY A 104 5.53 2.52 -11.19
CA GLY A 104 4.11 2.21 -11.32
C GLY A 104 3.84 1.32 -12.51
N LEU A 105 2.67 0.74 -12.57
CA LEU A 105 2.23 -0.17 -13.61
C LEU A 105 1.14 0.48 -14.46
N ASP A 106 1.43 0.74 -15.73
CA ASP A 106 0.45 1.16 -16.73
C ASP A 106 -0.08 -0.07 -17.52
N GLU A 107 -1.19 0.13 -18.26
CA GLU A 107 -1.84 -0.96 -19.01
C GLU A 107 -0.90 -1.67 -19.96
N LYS A 108 -0.08 -0.91 -20.70
CA LYS A 108 0.86 -1.46 -21.67
C LYS A 108 1.95 -2.27 -20.99
N THR A 109 2.50 -1.78 -19.90
CA THR A 109 3.54 -2.46 -19.12
C THR A 109 2.95 -3.71 -18.45
N ALA A 110 1.74 -3.65 -17.92
CA ALA A 110 1.03 -4.80 -17.36
C ALA A 110 0.84 -5.91 -18.40
N GLU A 111 0.39 -5.56 -19.59
CA GLU A 111 0.21 -6.52 -20.68
C GLU A 111 1.54 -7.18 -21.10
N VAL A 112 2.64 -6.42 -21.18
CA VAL A 112 3.97 -6.95 -21.44
C VAL A 112 4.41 -7.91 -20.34
N MET A 113 4.22 -7.54 -19.05
CA MET A 113 4.56 -8.41 -17.92
C MET A 113 3.76 -9.72 -17.98
N ARG A 114 2.48 -9.64 -18.28
CA ARG A 114 1.59 -10.80 -18.38
C ARG A 114 1.97 -11.71 -19.54
N GLN A 115 2.26 -11.17 -20.74
CA GLN A 115 2.50 -11.96 -21.94
C GLN A 115 3.95 -12.43 -22.10
N ALA A 116 4.93 -11.56 -21.83
CA ALA A 116 6.33 -11.86 -22.10
C ALA A 116 7.08 -12.40 -20.89
N ALA A 117 6.65 -12.02 -19.66
CA ALA A 117 7.23 -12.53 -18.43
C ALA A 117 6.33 -13.56 -17.72
N GLU A 118 5.12 -13.82 -18.23
CA GLU A 118 4.11 -14.70 -17.61
C GLU A 118 3.82 -14.34 -16.15
N ALA A 119 3.87 -13.05 -15.82
CA ALA A 119 3.64 -12.56 -14.46
C ALA A 119 2.15 -12.31 -14.21
N ASP A 120 1.62 -12.83 -13.10
CA ASP A 120 0.27 -12.53 -12.61
C ASP A 120 0.21 -11.22 -11.88
N ALA A 121 1.32 -10.84 -11.22
CA ALA A 121 1.44 -9.58 -10.49
C ALA A 121 2.86 -9.00 -10.59
N VAL A 122 2.96 -7.70 -10.30
CA VAL A 122 4.24 -6.96 -10.25
C VAL A 122 4.44 -6.42 -8.84
N LEU A 123 5.57 -6.75 -8.23
CA LEU A 123 6.03 -6.16 -6.98
C LEU A 123 6.82 -4.89 -7.29
N ILE A 124 6.30 -3.74 -6.86
CA ILE A 124 6.90 -2.42 -7.07
C ILE A 124 7.38 -1.89 -5.72
N MET A 125 8.68 -1.62 -5.60
CA MET A 125 9.28 -1.03 -4.41
C MET A 125 9.77 0.38 -4.71
N SER A 126 9.48 1.33 -3.81
CA SER A 126 9.96 2.70 -3.84
C SER A 126 10.85 2.96 -2.63
N LEU A 127 12.05 3.51 -2.87
CA LEU A 127 12.92 4.01 -1.82
C LEU A 127 12.69 5.50 -1.65
N GLU A 128 12.14 5.92 -0.53
CA GLU A 128 11.70 7.29 -0.29
C GLU A 128 12.69 8.09 0.56
N LEU A 129 13.45 7.41 1.40
CA LEU A 129 14.51 8.02 2.20
C LEU A 129 15.71 7.07 2.29
N TYR A 130 16.91 7.60 2.09
CA TYR A 130 18.14 6.88 2.36
C TYR A 130 19.23 7.85 2.85
N SER A 131 19.80 7.57 4.00
CA SER A 131 20.93 8.30 4.57
C SER A 131 21.82 7.36 5.37
N GLU A 132 23.10 7.37 5.07
CA GLU A 132 24.13 6.64 5.81
C GLU A 132 24.73 7.47 6.96
N THR A 133 24.41 8.77 7.01
CA THR A 133 24.86 9.64 8.09
C THR A 133 24.28 9.16 9.42
N THR A 134 25.14 8.99 10.42
CA THR A 134 24.73 8.52 11.76
C THR A 134 23.90 9.57 12.50
N PRO A 135 22.70 9.21 13.02
CA PRO A 135 22.02 7.93 12.85
C PRO A 135 21.49 7.72 11.41
N PRO A 136 21.70 6.54 10.80
CA PRO A 136 21.23 6.26 9.46
C PRO A 136 19.69 6.27 9.38
N LYS A 137 19.16 6.54 8.18
CA LYS A 137 17.71 6.59 7.95
C LYS A 137 17.34 5.89 6.66
N ILE A 138 16.19 5.22 6.66
CA ILE A 138 15.64 4.56 5.49
C ILE A 138 14.11 4.62 5.52
N ALA A 139 13.50 4.82 4.34
CA ALA A 139 12.07 4.62 4.16
C ALA A 139 11.79 3.92 2.84
N LEU A 140 10.90 2.95 2.88
CA LEU A 140 10.50 2.09 1.78
C LEU A 140 8.99 1.95 1.76
N THR A 141 8.41 1.98 0.57
CA THR A 141 7.04 1.52 0.30
C THR A 141 7.12 0.41 -0.73
N ALA A 142 6.35 -0.66 -0.54
CA ALA A 142 6.22 -1.75 -1.48
C ALA A 142 4.74 -2.02 -1.75
N ARG A 143 4.40 -2.36 -3.00
CA ARG A 143 3.05 -2.77 -3.38
C ARG A 143 3.07 -3.86 -4.43
N LEU A 144 2.09 -4.74 -4.35
CA LEU A 144 1.83 -5.80 -5.31
C LEU A 144 0.62 -5.39 -6.17
N VAL A 145 0.80 -5.38 -7.48
CA VAL A 145 -0.22 -4.93 -8.44
C VAL A 145 -0.51 -6.04 -9.42
N SER A 146 -1.80 -6.35 -9.65
CA SER A 146 -2.24 -7.32 -10.65
C SER A 146 -1.82 -6.89 -12.06
N THR A 147 -1.45 -7.84 -12.91
CA THR A 147 -1.26 -7.59 -14.35
C THR A 147 -2.55 -7.74 -15.16
N THR A 148 -3.62 -8.22 -14.54
CA THR A 148 -4.94 -8.40 -15.16
C THR A 148 -5.75 -7.12 -15.06
N SER A 149 -6.44 -6.75 -16.12
CA SER A 149 -7.35 -5.59 -16.11
C SER A 149 -8.67 -5.93 -15.40
N PRO A 150 -9.18 -5.05 -14.51
CA PRO A 150 -8.57 -3.79 -14.07
C PRO A 150 -7.32 -4.03 -13.21
N LEU A 151 -6.31 -3.14 -13.34
CA LEU A 151 -5.09 -3.23 -12.54
C LEU A 151 -5.39 -2.86 -11.09
N GLU A 152 -5.36 -3.84 -10.20
CA GLU A 152 -5.67 -3.67 -8.79
C GLU A 152 -4.41 -3.69 -7.92
N ILE A 153 -4.37 -2.84 -6.92
CA ILE A 153 -3.38 -2.93 -5.84
C ILE A 153 -3.83 -4.04 -4.90
N LEU A 154 -3.18 -5.20 -5.02
CA LEU A 154 -3.49 -6.40 -4.23
C LEU A 154 -3.01 -6.26 -2.79
N TRP A 155 -1.85 -5.63 -2.59
CA TRP A 155 -1.22 -5.38 -1.31
C TRP A 155 -0.35 -4.14 -1.39
N ILE A 156 -0.29 -3.38 -0.31
CA ILE A 156 0.62 -2.25 -0.14
C ILE A 156 1.01 -2.10 1.32
N ASP A 157 2.30 -1.88 1.56
CA ASP A 157 2.82 -1.58 2.90
C ASP A 157 4.06 -0.69 2.82
N GLY A 158 4.45 -0.10 3.95
CA GLY A 158 5.60 0.80 3.97
C GLY A 158 6.15 1.06 5.36
N ILE A 159 7.42 1.36 5.41
CA ILE A 159 8.16 1.54 6.65
C ILE A 159 9.16 2.69 6.55
N GLY A 160 9.24 3.51 7.59
CA GLY A 160 10.29 4.52 7.75
C GLY A 160 10.97 4.36 9.09
N LEU A 161 12.29 4.24 9.09
CA LEU A 161 13.11 4.01 10.28
C LEU A 161 14.29 4.96 10.33
N ALA A 162 14.63 5.38 11.54
CA ALA A 162 15.91 6.00 11.87
C ALA A 162 16.68 5.13 12.86
N GLY A 163 18.00 5.22 12.83
CA GLY A 163 18.86 4.46 13.74
C GLY A 163 18.65 4.79 15.22
N ASP A 164 18.06 5.95 15.51
CA ASP A 164 17.75 6.49 16.84
C ASP A 164 16.28 6.41 17.23
N ASP A 165 15.44 5.67 16.51
CA ASP A 165 14.02 5.52 16.86
C ASP A 165 13.79 4.85 18.22
N THR A 166 14.70 3.98 18.64
CA THR A 166 14.66 3.30 19.93
C THR A 166 16.03 3.31 20.59
N PRO A 167 16.53 4.45 21.06
CA PRO A 167 17.91 4.56 21.57
C PRO A 167 18.16 3.71 22.81
N GLY A 168 17.12 3.41 23.59
CA GLY A 168 17.24 2.68 24.85
C GLY A 168 17.94 3.48 25.93
N LEU A 169 18.09 2.90 27.11
CA LEU A 169 18.85 3.51 28.20
C LEU A 169 20.35 3.49 27.82
N LEU A 170 21.02 4.65 27.83
CA LEU A 170 22.44 4.80 27.47
C LEU A 170 22.75 4.45 26.00
N ASP A 171 21.84 4.71 25.07
CA ASP A 171 22.01 4.50 23.61
C ASP A 171 22.36 3.06 23.18
N HIS A 172 22.14 2.07 24.05
CA HIS A 172 22.46 0.67 23.75
C HIS A 172 21.68 0.06 22.57
N ALA A 173 20.54 0.66 22.18
CA ALA A 173 19.74 0.20 21.05
C ALA A 173 19.94 1.04 19.79
N LEU A 174 20.85 2.05 19.82
CA LEU A 174 21.18 2.87 18.66
C LEU A 174 21.74 2.00 17.53
N VAL A 175 21.16 2.15 16.35
CA VAL A 175 21.63 1.50 15.12
C VAL A 175 22.50 2.50 14.36
N THR A 176 23.81 2.25 14.33
CA THR A 176 24.77 3.09 13.60
C THR A 176 25.16 2.51 12.24
N ASP A 177 24.91 1.22 12.02
CA ASP A 177 25.20 0.52 10.78
C ASP A 177 24.03 0.61 9.81
N PRO A 178 24.18 1.26 8.63
CA PRO A 178 23.13 1.36 7.62
C PRO A 178 22.62 -0.01 7.11
N GLN A 179 23.50 -1.01 7.03
CA GLN A 179 23.12 -2.36 6.59
C GLN A 179 22.24 -3.07 7.63
N ARG A 180 22.51 -2.84 8.91
CA ARG A 180 21.64 -3.33 9.98
C ARG A 180 20.27 -2.65 9.96
N LEU A 181 20.22 -1.33 9.68
CA LEU A 181 18.96 -0.60 9.55
C LEU A 181 18.18 -1.09 8.34
N LEU A 182 18.85 -1.32 7.20
CA LEU A 182 18.24 -1.88 6.00
C LEU A 182 17.56 -3.23 6.28
N ARG A 183 18.22 -4.14 7.00
CA ARG A 183 17.60 -5.42 7.40
C ARG A 183 16.36 -5.22 8.25
N LYS A 184 16.41 -4.29 9.22
CA LYS A 184 15.27 -3.96 10.08
C LYS A 184 14.10 -3.34 9.30
N ALA A 185 14.35 -2.69 8.17
CA ALA A 185 13.31 -2.12 7.32
C ALA A 185 12.70 -3.15 6.35
N VAL A 186 13.53 -3.98 5.72
CA VAL A 186 13.06 -4.91 4.68
C VAL A 186 12.32 -6.11 5.27
N GLN A 187 12.81 -6.67 6.37
CA GLN A 187 12.22 -7.87 6.99
C GLN A 187 10.72 -7.73 7.33
N PRO A 188 10.22 -6.64 7.96
CA PRO A 188 8.79 -6.47 8.21
C PRO A 188 7.96 -6.40 6.92
N LEU A 189 8.46 -5.74 5.86
CA LEU A 189 7.78 -5.68 4.57
C LEU A 189 7.68 -7.06 3.91
N ALA A 190 8.78 -7.84 3.93
CA ALA A 190 8.77 -9.21 3.43
C ALA A 190 7.78 -10.08 4.21
N THR A 191 7.77 -9.99 5.55
CA THR A 191 6.82 -10.70 6.40
C THR A 191 5.37 -10.30 6.11
N SER A 192 5.10 -9.00 5.93
CA SER A 192 3.76 -8.50 5.59
C SER A 192 3.27 -9.04 4.25
N LEU A 193 4.13 -9.04 3.23
CA LEU A 193 3.80 -9.61 1.92
C LEU A 193 3.59 -11.13 1.98
N THR A 194 4.45 -11.86 2.69
CA THR A 194 4.29 -13.31 2.89
C THR A 194 2.96 -13.65 3.57
N ASN A 195 2.60 -12.91 4.62
CA ASN A 195 1.31 -13.09 5.29
C ASN A 195 0.12 -12.83 4.34
N PHE A 196 0.23 -11.83 3.48
CA PHE A 196 -0.79 -11.57 2.46
C PHE A 196 -0.89 -12.74 1.46
N LEU A 197 0.23 -13.21 0.92
CA LEU A 197 0.28 -14.32 -0.03
C LEU A 197 -0.25 -15.63 0.55
N SER A 198 -0.03 -15.86 1.86
CA SER A 198 -0.57 -17.02 2.59
C SER A 198 -2.05 -16.87 3.00
N GLY A 199 -2.76 -15.86 2.52
CA GLY A 199 -4.18 -15.64 2.83
C GLY A 199 -4.47 -15.19 4.27
N GLN A 200 -3.46 -14.79 5.05
CA GLN A 200 -3.61 -14.36 6.45
C GLN A 200 -4.17 -12.93 6.61
N GLY A 201 -4.71 -12.37 5.54
CA GLY A 201 -5.51 -11.14 5.54
C GLY A 201 -4.76 -9.87 5.16
N LYS A 202 -5.54 -8.87 4.74
CA LYS A 202 -5.10 -7.50 4.52
C LYS A 202 -4.76 -6.88 5.89
N LYS A 203 -3.51 -6.90 6.31
CA LYS A 203 -3.05 -6.03 7.39
C LYS A 203 -2.20 -4.93 6.79
N ALA A 204 -2.84 -3.81 6.48
CA ALA A 204 -2.14 -2.55 6.46
C ALA A 204 -1.61 -2.25 7.88
N ASP A 205 -0.57 -1.44 7.93
CA ASP A 205 0.14 -1.01 9.13
C ASP A 205 -0.74 -1.04 10.41
N SER A 206 -0.49 -2.00 11.30
CA SER A 206 -1.21 -2.14 12.56
C SER A 206 -0.77 -1.11 13.60
N ARG A 207 0.07 -0.16 13.22
CA ARG A 207 0.57 0.89 14.09
C ARG A 207 -0.51 1.95 14.32
N THR A 208 -0.90 2.14 15.58
CA THR A 208 -1.81 3.22 15.95
C THR A 208 -1.13 4.57 15.77
N PRO A 209 -1.70 5.48 14.95
CA PRO A 209 -1.13 6.80 14.71
C PRO A 209 -1.13 7.62 16.00
N LYS A 210 -0.15 8.50 16.13
CA LYS A 210 -0.08 9.40 17.28
C LYS A 210 -1.10 10.52 17.10
N LYS A 211 -2.19 10.47 17.86
CA LYS A 211 -3.33 11.44 17.80
C LYS A 211 -2.93 12.92 17.78
N LYS A 212 -1.75 13.27 18.30
CA LYS A 212 -1.22 14.64 18.31
C LYS A 212 -0.95 15.21 16.91
N PHE A 213 -0.84 14.37 15.89
CA PHE A 213 -0.57 14.76 14.51
C PHE A 213 -1.85 14.86 13.65
N GLY A 214 -2.99 15.05 14.28
CA GLY A 214 -4.27 15.21 13.58
C GLY A 214 -4.32 16.45 12.69
N PRO A 215 -5.05 16.38 11.56
CA PRO A 215 -5.19 17.50 10.64
C PRO A 215 -6.18 18.57 11.15
N GLU A 216 -6.09 19.76 10.59
CA GLU A 216 -7.15 20.75 10.57
C GLU A 216 -8.14 20.42 9.44
N ILE A 217 -9.38 20.09 9.80
CA ILE A 217 -10.45 19.83 8.82
C ILE A 217 -10.98 21.17 8.35
N ILE A 218 -10.76 21.50 7.07
CA ILE A 218 -11.26 22.73 6.45
C ILE A 218 -12.70 22.54 5.99
N TYR A 219 -12.99 21.39 5.39
CA TYR A 219 -14.31 21.06 4.89
C TYR A 219 -14.54 19.55 4.80
N ARG A 220 -15.75 19.10 5.12
CA ARG A 220 -16.23 17.75 4.87
C ARG A 220 -17.71 17.78 4.50
N SER A 221 -18.03 17.25 3.34
CA SER A 221 -19.41 17.14 2.88
C SER A 221 -20.13 15.95 3.54
N ALA A 222 -21.39 16.13 3.87
CA ALA A 222 -22.26 15.02 4.29
C ALA A 222 -22.57 14.03 3.15
N ALA A 223 -22.22 14.36 1.91
CA ALA A 223 -22.39 13.47 0.76
C ALA A 223 -21.39 12.31 0.73
N LEU A 224 -20.25 12.42 1.47
CA LEU A 224 -19.33 11.30 1.67
C LEU A 224 -19.94 10.34 2.69
N ALA A 225 -20.48 9.23 2.20
CA ALA A 225 -21.13 8.21 3.00
C ALA A 225 -20.12 7.09 3.34
N ALA A 226 -19.98 6.76 4.62
CA ALA A 226 -19.02 5.75 5.10
C ALA A 226 -19.39 4.32 4.66
N ASP A 227 -20.64 4.06 4.29
CA ASP A 227 -21.15 2.76 3.85
C ASP A 227 -21.03 2.54 2.34
N LYS A 228 -20.55 3.54 1.59
CA LYS A 228 -20.35 3.47 0.14
C LYS A 228 -18.90 3.17 -0.21
N THR A 229 -18.71 2.29 -1.19
CA THR A 229 -17.39 2.08 -1.81
C THR A 229 -17.19 3.10 -2.92
N TYR A 230 -16.03 3.77 -2.93
CA TYR A 230 -15.65 4.77 -3.91
C TYR A 230 -14.42 4.32 -4.69
N THR A 231 -14.40 4.59 -5.98
CA THR A 231 -13.18 4.50 -6.80
C THR A 231 -12.46 5.84 -6.75
N VAL A 232 -11.18 5.84 -6.35
CA VAL A 232 -10.40 7.06 -6.14
C VAL A 232 -9.08 7.02 -6.90
N ALA A 233 -8.80 8.07 -7.68
CA ALA A 233 -7.48 8.31 -8.24
C ALA A 233 -6.73 9.35 -7.39
N VAL A 234 -5.54 8.98 -6.95
CA VAL A 234 -4.64 9.89 -6.21
C VAL A 234 -3.63 10.47 -7.19
N VAL A 235 -3.73 11.76 -7.42
CA VAL A 235 -2.80 12.48 -8.31
C VAL A 235 -1.58 12.90 -7.49
N PRO A 236 -0.34 12.85 -8.05
CA PRO A 236 0.84 13.37 -7.37
C PRO A 236 0.59 14.79 -6.87
N PHE A 237 0.96 15.07 -5.63
CA PHE A 237 0.74 16.38 -5.02
C PHE A 237 1.65 17.43 -5.65
N PHE A 238 1.12 18.64 -5.86
CA PHE A 238 1.96 19.77 -6.25
C PHE A 238 3.04 20.02 -5.19
N ASN A 239 4.29 20.04 -5.61
CA ASN A 239 5.44 20.07 -4.71
C ASN A 239 6.32 21.31 -4.90
N PRO A 240 6.02 22.44 -4.26
CA PRO A 240 6.91 23.60 -4.19
C PRO A 240 8.01 23.47 -3.12
N SER A 241 8.03 22.38 -2.33
CA SER A 241 9.06 22.19 -1.31
C SER A 241 10.44 21.93 -1.91
N ALA A 242 11.49 22.06 -1.10
CA ALA A 242 12.87 21.75 -1.53
C ALA A 242 13.12 20.24 -1.68
N ARG A 243 12.22 19.38 -1.20
CA ARG A 243 12.37 17.93 -1.26
C ARG A 243 11.87 17.38 -2.59
N SER A 244 12.80 16.87 -3.40
CA SER A 244 12.43 16.18 -4.63
C SER A 244 11.47 15.01 -4.35
N PHE A 245 10.49 14.81 -5.23
CA PHE A 245 9.51 13.73 -5.16
C PHE A 245 8.59 13.72 -3.92
N ALA A 246 8.56 14.82 -3.11
CA ALA A 246 7.68 14.86 -1.94
C ALA A 246 6.19 14.71 -2.31
N GLY A 247 5.78 15.18 -3.48
CA GLY A 247 4.42 15.02 -3.99
C GLY A 247 4.05 13.58 -4.28
N GLU A 248 4.95 12.83 -4.90
CA GLU A 248 4.79 11.39 -5.17
C GLU A 248 4.82 10.57 -3.88
N ILE A 249 5.74 10.90 -2.97
CA ILE A 249 5.85 10.25 -1.66
C ILE A 249 4.56 10.43 -0.87
N LEU A 250 4.05 11.66 -0.77
CA LEU A 250 2.81 11.94 -0.05
C LEU A 250 1.60 11.25 -0.69
N ALA A 251 1.54 11.20 -2.03
CA ALA A 251 0.51 10.45 -2.75
C ALA A 251 0.56 8.95 -2.38
N LEU A 252 1.74 8.32 -2.27
CA LEU A 252 1.87 6.92 -1.84
C LEU A 252 1.37 6.70 -0.41
N HIS A 253 1.57 7.65 0.51
CA HIS A 253 0.99 7.58 1.85
C HIS A 253 -0.55 7.59 1.80
N PHE A 254 -1.16 8.48 1.01
CA PHE A 254 -2.61 8.52 0.84
C PHE A 254 -3.16 7.25 0.19
N ILE A 255 -2.51 6.73 -0.85
CA ILE A 255 -2.87 5.47 -1.50
C ILE A 255 -2.90 4.33 -0.47
N ARG A 256 -1.85 4.21 0.34
CA ARG A 256 -1.75 3.17 1.36
C ARG A 256 -2.86 3.27 2.40
N GLN A 257 -3.16 4.46 2.89
CA GLN A 257 -4.17 4.64 3.93
C GLN A 257 -5.60 4.48 3.38
N LEU A 258 -5.90 5.00 2.19
CA LEU A 258 -7.19 4.78 1.53
C LEU A 258 -7.43 3.29 1.23
N TRP A 259 -6.40 2.59 0.72
CA TRP A 259 -6.47 1.16 0.49
C TRP A 259 -6.72 0.38 1.79
N ALA A 260 -6.14 0.82 2.90
CA ALA A 260 -6.27 0.20 4.22
C ALA A 260 -7.69 0.32 4.81
N LEU A 261 -8.43 1.38 4.53
CA LEU A 261 -9.82 1.55 4.96
C LEU A 261 -10.75 0.49 4.37
N GLY A 262 -10.47 0.00 3.16
CA GLY A 262 -11.21 -1.09 2.51
C GLY A 262 -12.50 -0.67 1.80
N ASN A 263 -12.97 0.56 1.97
CA ASN A 263 -14.11 1.14 1.25
C ASN A 263 -13.68 2.06 0.08
N PHE A 264 -12.37 2.06 -0.26
CA PHE A 264 -11.83 2.75 -1.42
C PHE A 264 -11.13 1.78 -2.37
N ASN A 265 -11.56 1.78 -3.63
CA ASN A 265 -10.85 1.15 -4.74
C ASN A 265 -9.84 2.16 -5.29
N VAL A 266 -8.58 2.05 -4.87
CA VAL A 266 -7.55 3.02 -5.23
C VAL A 266 -6.93 2.65 -6.58
N ILE A 267 -6.94 3.57 -7.52
CA ILE A 267 -6.34 3.42 -8.84
C ILE A 267 -4.81 3.35 -8.73
N GLU A 268 -4.20 2.41 -9.45
CA GLU A 268 -2.74 2.27 -9.51
C GLU A 268 -2.08 3.55 -10.04
N PRO A 269 -1.05 4.09 -9.35
CA PRO A 269 -0.36 5.31 -9.76
C PRO A 269 0.17 5.31 -11.19
N GLY A 270 0.54 4.16 -11.73
CA GLY A 270 0.99 4.03 -13.12
C GLY A 270 -0.10 4.40 -14.12
N LEU A 271 -1.37 4.03 -13.85
CA LEU A 271 -2.51 4.42 -14.67
C LEU A 271 -2.78 5.93 -14.59
N VAL A 272 -2.72 6.49 -13.38
CA VAL A 272 -2.88 7.95 -13.19
C VAL A 272 -1.80 8.70 -13.98
N ARG A 273 -0.54 8.25 -13.88
CA ARG A 273 0.58 8.82 -14.64
C ARG A 273 0.39 8.67 -16.16
N GLN A 274 -0.04 7.51 -16.62
CA GLN A 274 -0.35 7.27 -18.03
C GLN A 274 -1.38 8.28 -18.53
N GLN A 275 -2.47 8.49 -17.79
CA GLN A 275 -3.53 9.40 -18.15
C GLN A 275 -3.06 10.87 -18.17
N LEU A 276 -2.27 11.30 -17.18
CA LEU A 276 -1.67 12.65 -17.16
C LEU A 276 -0.83 12.90 -18.42
N LEU A 277 -0.02 11.92 -18.84
CA LEU A 277 0.82 12.02 -20.03
C LEU A 277 -0.01 12.03 -21.33
N GLN A 278 -1.01 11.17 -21.44
CA GLN A 278 -1.89 11.10 -22.62
C GLN A 278 -2.70 12.38 -22.81
N SER A 279 -3.20 12.95 -21.71
CA SER A 279 -3.94 14.23 -21.71
C SER A 279 -3.03 15.45 -21.73
N ARG A 280 -1.70 15.28 -21.72
CA ARG A 280 -0.69 16.36 -21.67
C ARG A 280 -0.92 17.35 -20.52
N ILE A 281 -1.40 16.83 -19.38
CA ILE A 281 -1.62 17.64 -18.18
C ILE A 281 -0.25 17.89 -17.51
N ILE A 282 0.07 19.17 -17.34
CA ILE A 282 1.31 19.61 -16.67
C ILE A 282 0.96 20.07 -15.26
N MET A 283 1.59 19.46 -14.27
CA MET A 283 1.33 19.67 -12.84
C MET A 283 2.26 20.73 -12.22
N ASP A 284 2.41 21.89 -12.86
CA ASP A 284 3.32 22.96 -12.39
C ASP A 284 2.73 23.83 -11.27
N SER A 285 1.42 23.78 -11.09
CA SER A 285 0.71 24.53 -10.04
C SER A 285 -0.38 23.72 -9.33
N GLY A 286 -0.41 22.41 -9.55
CA GLY A 286 -1.46 21.49 -9.12
C GLY A 286 -2.41 21.15 -10.26
N ILE A 287 -3.49 20.44 -9.94
CA ILE A 287 -4.50 20.03 -10.91
C ILE A 287 -5.66 21.04 -10.92
N SER A 288 -6.10 21.46 -12.11
CA SER A 288 -7.32 22.25 -12.26
C SER A 288 -8.58 21.37 -12.14
N LEU A 289 -9.75 21.97 -11.87
CA LEU A 289 -11.01 21.22 -11.87
C LEU A 289 -11.32 20.58 -13.24
N ALA A 290 -10.93 21.24 -14.34
CA ALA A 290 -11.10 20.69 -15.68
C ALA A 290 -10.19 19.47 -15.91
N ASP A 291 -8.92 19.53 -15.47
CA ASP A 291 -8.01 18.40 -15.57
C ASP A 291 -8.45 17.24 -14.67
N ALA A 292 -8.94 17.54 -13.47
CA ALA A 292 -9.50 16.53 -12.56
C ALA A 292 -10.70 15.80 -13.20
N ASP A 293 -11.59 16.54 -13.87
CA ASP A 293 -12.73 15.97 -14.61
C ASP A 293 -12.27 15.04 -15.75
N ILE A 294 -11.25 15.46 -16.51
CA ILE A 294 -10.64 14.64 -17.57
C ILE A 294 -10.11 13.33 -17.00
N ILE A 295 -9.30 13.40 -15.92
CA ILE A 295 -8.72 12.21 -15.29
C ILE A 295 -9.82 11.30 -14.75
N ALA A 296 -10.79 11.85 -14.02
CA ALA A 296 -11.92 11.10 -13.47
C ALA A 296 -12.74 10.40 -14.55
N HIS A 297 -12.92 11.05 -15.70
CA HIS A 297 -13.66 10.48 -16.83
C HIS A 297 -12.91 9.27 -17.44
N PHE A 298 -11.63 9.43 -17.74
CA PHE A 298 -10.86 8.39 -18.42
C PHE A 298 -10.49 7.20 -17.53
N LEU A 299 -10.30 7.45 -16.23
CA LEU A 299 -10.02 6.38 -15.24
C LEU A 299 -11.29 5.80 -14.62
N ASP A 300 -12.45 6.31 -14.99
CA ASP A 300 -13.78 5.94 -14.44
C ASP A 300 -13.81 5.95 -12.91
N THR A 301 -13.33 7.06 -12.30
CA THR A 301 -13.26 7.22 -10.86
C THR A 301 -14.36 8.12 -10.33
N ASP A 302 -14.84 7.83 -9.11
CA ASP A 302 -15.81 8.68 -8.40
C ASP A 302 -15.14 9.92 -7.82
N LEU A 303 -13.90 9.77 -7.36
CA LEU A 303 -13.16 10.78 -6.60
C LEU A 303 -11.76 10.99 -7.15
N ILE A 304 -11.30 12.25 -7.12
CA ILE A 304 -9.91 12.62 -7.37
C ILE A 304 -9.33 13.22 -6.08
N LEU A 305 -8.31 12.58 -5.54
CA LEU A 305 -7.52 13.13 -4.44
C LEU A 305 -6.31 13.86 -5.00
N ASN A 306 -6.16 15.11 -4.62
CA ASN A 306 -5.02 15.96 -4.96
C ASN A 306 -4.64 16.84 -3.79
N GLY A 307 -3.52 17.55 -3.89
CA GLY A 307 -3.08 18.45 -2.84
C GLY A 307 -1.77 19.15 -3.14
N LYS A 308 -1.21 19.73 -2.09
CA LYS A 308 0.06 20.48 -2.14
C LYS A 308 0.94 20.10 -0.97
N VAL A 309 2.23 19.85 -1.23
CA VAL A 309 3.27 19.69 -0.21
C VAL A 309 3.95 21.02 -0.03
N ILE A 310 3.78 21.66 1.11
CA ILE A 310 4.38 22.95 1.42
C ILE A 310 5.80 22.73 1.95
N ASP A 311 5.97 21.75 2.84
CA ASP A 311 7.27 21.37 3.39
C ASP A 311 7.34 19.85 3.63
N TYR A 312 8.52 19.28 3.41
CA TYR A 312 8.79 17.88 3.68
C TYR A 312 10.29 17.73 3.96
N GLN A 313 10.67 17.76 5.22
CA GLN A 313 12.07 17.81 5.62
C GLN A 313 12.48 16.62 6.46
N ASP A 314 13.49 15.92 5.98
CA ASP A 314 14.34 15.06 6.80
C ASP A 314 15.64 15.82 7.11
N TYR A 315 16.25 15.51 8.24
CA TYR A 315 17.52 16.05 8.63
C TYR A 315 18.61 14.97 8.68
N ARG A 316 19.86 15.38 8.64
CA ARG A 316 21.02 14.49 8.78
C ARG A 316 21.64 14.67 10.16
N GLY A 317 22.11 13.56 10.76
CA GLY A 317 22.71 13.58 12.08
C GLY A 317 21.70 13.64 13.23
N TYR A 318 22.13 14.04 14.41
CA TYR A 318 21.35 13.99 15.65
C TYR A 318 20.46 15.23 15.91
N ASN A 319 20.84 16.39 15.38
CA ASN A 319 20.30 17.69 15.81
C ASN A 319 19.30 18.27 14.82
N GLY A 320 18.36 17.47 14.36
CA GLY A 320 17.33 17.97 13.47
C GLY A 320 15.95 17.51 13.86
N ILE A 321 14.93 18.07 13.25
CA ILE A 321 13.53 17.76 13.48
C ILE A 321 12.90 17.44 12.13
N ALA A 322 12.26 16.28 12.03
CA ALA A 322 11.45 15.95 10.86
C ALA A 322 10.25 16.90 10.78
N LYS A 323 9.90 17.35 9.58
CA LYS A 323 8.87 18.36 9.36
C LYS A 323 8.05 18.00 8.13
N VAL A 324 6.71 18.07 8.27
CA VAL A 324 5.79 17.83 7.16
C VAL A 324 4.66 18.86 7.21
N ASP A 325 4.40 19.49 6.06
CA ASP A 325 3.33 20.46 5.86
C ASP A 325 2.66 20.18 4.51
N PHE A 326 1.35 19.90 4.54
CA PHE A 326 0.59 19.64 3.33
C PHE A 326 -0.86 20.09 3.45
N SER A 327 -1.50 20.25 2.30
CA SER A 327 -2.96 20.30 2.17
C SER A 327 -3.42 19.22 1.21
N ALA A 328 -4.60 18.64 1.48
CA ALA A 328 -5.21 17.62 0.62
C ALA A 328 -6.70 17.92 0.44
N GLN A 329 -7.25 17.52 -0.71
CA GLN A 329 -8.67 17.63 -1.00
C GLN A 329 -9.15 16.50 -1.90
N LEU A 330 -10.42 16.11 -1.72
CA LEU A 330 -11.17 15.21 -2.59
C LEU A 330 -12.16 16.02 -3.43
N ILE A 331 -12.14 15.78 -4.74
CA ILE A 331 -13.08 16.35 -5.71
C ILE A 331 -13.97 15.21 -6.19
N GLU A 332 -15.29 15.38 -6.09
CA GLU A 332 -16.27 14.43 -6.63
C GLU A 332 -16.51 14.70 -8.11
N ARG A 333 -16.50 13.61 -8.92
CA ARG A 333 -16.67 13.68 -10.38
C ARG A 333 -18.02 14.25 -10.81
N VAL A 334 -19.11 13.82 -10.15
CA VAL A 334 -20.47 14.14 -10.59
C VAL A 334 -20.81 15.60 -10.31
N SER A 335 -20.60 16.06 -9.09
CA SER A 335 -20.85 17.44 -8.68
C SER A 335 -19.76 18.42 -9.12
N ARG A 336 -18.53 17.91 -9.36
CA ARG A 336 -17.32 18.72 -9.58
C ARG A 336 -16.97 19.61 -8.39
N GLU A 337 -17.41 19.23 -7.20
CA GLU A 337 -17.19 19.98 -5.97
C GLU A 337 -16.12 19.32 -5.11
N VAL A 338 -15.46 20.14 -4.29
CA VAL A 338 -14.61 19.64 -3.22
C VAL A 338 -15.51 19.07 -2.13
N VAL A 339 -15.42 17.76 -1.88
CA VAL A 339 -16.24 17.08 -0.86
C VAL A 339 -15.50 16.87 0.46
N TRP A 340 -14.18 17.01 0.46
CA TRP A 340 -13.34 16.96 1.66
C TRP A 340 -12.07 17.76 1.44
N SER A 341 -11.60 18.47 2.48
CA SER A 341 -10.36 19.22 2.46
C SER A 341 -9.76 19.37 3.85
N VAL A 342 -8.44 19.16 3.93
CA VAL A 342 -7.66 19.28 5.16
C VAL A 342 -6.35 20.03 4.95
N LYS A 343 -5.82 20.57 6.06
CA LYS A 343 -4.42 20.99 6.19
C LYS A 343 -3.79 20.25 7.35
N SER A 344 -2.52 19.96 7.24
CA SER A 344 -1.77 19.33 8.32
C SER A 344 -0.34 19.82 8.32
N TYR A 345 0.10 20.39 9.43
CA TYR A 345 1.47 20.83 9.69
C TYR A 345 1.91 20.29 11.04
N HIS A 346 3.00 19.53 11.04
CA HIS A 346 3.58 18.99 12.28
C HIS A 346 5.08 18.86 12.18
N GLU A 347 5.69 18.91 13.37
CA GLU A 347 7.10 18.60 13.59
C GLU A 347 7.23 17.28 14.39
N GLY A 348 8.29 16.53 14.13
CA GLY A 348 8.49 15.20 14.75
C GLY A 348 8.63 15.24 16.27
N ASN A 349 8.92 16.42 16.85
CA ASN A 349 9.03 16.66 18.29
C ASN A 349 7.78 17.30 18.92
N ASP A 350 6.69 17.49 18.16
CA ASP A 350 5.45 18.03 18.73
C ASP A 350 5.02 17.22 19.95
N GLY A 351 4.70 17.91 21.06
CA GLY A 351 4.25 17.32 22.31
C GLY A 351 5.29 16.37 22.99
N VAL A 352 6.56 16.53 22.67
CA VAL A 352 7.67 15.83 23.33
C VAL A 352 8.20 16.71 24.45
N PHE A 353 8.12 16.22 25.70
CA PHE A 353 8.51 17.01 26.89
C PHE A 353 9.76 16.46 27.61
N PHE A 354 10.00 15.14 27.58
CA PHE A 354 11.08 14.50 28.34
C PHE A 354 11.77 13.41 27.52
N PHE A 355 13.10 13.42 27.51
CA PHE A 355 13.97 12.36 26.98
C PHE A 355 13.62 11.88 25.57
N ASP A 356 13.17 12.77 24.68
CA ASP A 356 12.75 12.47 23.30
C ASP A 356 11.70 11.34 23.16
N TRP A 357 11.01 10.98 24.22
CA TRP A 357 9.97 9.96 24.19
C TRP A 357 8.79 10.39 23.32
N GLY A 358 8.54 9.59 22.30
CA GLY A 358 7.47 9.86 21.34
C GLY A 358 7.88 10.79 20.21
N ARG A 359 9.16 11.16 20.09
CA ARG A 359 9.70 11.84 18.90
C ARG A 359 9.55 10.97 17.67
N VAL A 360 9.36 11.58 16.52
CA VAL A 360 9.36 10.94 15.21
C VAL A 360 10.56 11.45 14.42
N ASN A 361 11.46 10.54 14.05
CA ASN A 361 12.79 10.90 13.55
C ASN A 361 12.89 10.93 12.02
N THR A 362 11.82 10.59 11.29
CA THR A 362 11.78 10.67 9.83
C THR A 362 10.52 11.39 9.35
N ALA A 363 10.63 12.18 8.29
CA ALA A 363 9.47 12.82 7.64
C ALA A 363 8.49 11.76 7.12
N TYR A 364 9.01 10.60 6.69
CA TYR A 364 8.18 9.47 6.26
C TYR A 364 7.25 8.97 7.39
N ALA A 365 7.80 8.67 8.56
CA ALA A 365 7.00 8.18 9.68
C ALA A 365 6.01 9.25 10.18
N LEU A 366 6.42 10.52 10.18
CA LEU A 366 5.55 11.65 10.50
C LEU A 366 4.40 11.78 9.50
N ALA A 367 4.70 11.79 8.19
CA ALA A 367 3.70 11.84 7.13
C ALA A 367 2.73 10.64 7.20
N SER A 368 3.24 9.44 7.53
CA SER A 368 2.41 8.25 7.71
C SER A 368 1.35 8.46 8.80
N ASP A 369 1.75 8.93 9.99
CA ASP A 369 0.82 9.21 11.09
C ASP A 369 -0.17 10.33 10.72
N MET A 370 0.32 11.43 10.11
CA MET A 370 -0.51 12.58 9.69
C MET A 370 -1.54 12.19 8.64
N VAL A 371 -1.14 11.44 7.61
CA VAL A 371 -2.04 11.02 6.52
C VAL A 371 -3.05 10.00 7.01
N GLN A 372 -2.66 9.06 7.89
CA GLN A 372 -3.62 8.13 8.49
C GLN A 372 -4.72 8.88 9.22
N LEU A 373 -4.36 9.83 10.11
CA LEU A 373 -5.35 10.64 10.83
C LEU A 373 -6.18 11.53 9.90
N ALA A 374 -5.59 12.01 8.80
CA ALA A 374 -6.32 12.79 7.80
C ALA A 374 -7.36 11.93 7.07
N VAL A 375 -6.97 10.73 6.64
CA VAL A 375 -7.87 9.81 5.93
C VAL A 375 -9.00 9.29 6.84
N GLU A 376 -8.74 9.05 8.13
CA GLU A 376 -9.77 8.71 9.12
C GLU A 376 -10.86 9.79 9.25
N THR A 377 -10.61 11.05 8.82
CA THR A 377 -11.63 12.11 8.82
C THR A 377 -12.55 12.08 7.60
N ILE A 378 -12.27 11.23 6.62
CA ILE A 378 -13.13 11.08 5.44
C ILE A 378 -14.39 10.26 5.80
N GLU A 379 -14.24 9.31 6.73
CA GLU A 379 -15.34 8.52 7.30
C GLU A 379 -16.10 9.35 8.34
#